data_84b9eda49df1675657fb5038e5d28460
#
_entry.id   84b9eda49df1675657fb5038e5d28460
#
_cell.length_a   1.000
_cell.length_b   1.000
_cell.length_c   1.000
_cell.angle_alpha   90.00
_cell.angle_beta   90.00
_cell.angle_gamma   90.00
#
_symmetry.space_group_name_H-M   'P 1'
#
loop_
_entity.id
_entity.type
_entity.pdbx_description
1 polymer ?
#
loop_
_entity_poly.entity_id
_entity_poly.type
_entity_poly.pdbx_seq_one_letter_code
_entity_poly.pdbx_strand_id
1 'polypeptide(L)' 'MPDFKEPIIQLYGRRSMYIENYKKLLCYSKQQIRIQTKCGIIEINGLNLLIHFYSKEDIEIQGCIRTICYFD' A
#
# COMPACT_ATOMS: atom_id res chain seq x y z
N MET A 1 -3.85 -16.84 -21.00
CA MET A 1 -4.19 -15.69 -20.15
C MET A 1 -3.04 -15.34 -19.23
N PRO A 2 -2.51 -14.17 -19.39
CA PRO A 2 -1.43 -13.80 -18.51
C PRO A 2 -1.92 -13.72 -17.07
N ASP A 3 -1.05 -14.12 -16.20
CA ASP A 3 -1.33 -14.08 -14.80
C ASP A 3 -0.91 -12.72 -14.27
N PHE A 4 -1.80 -11.77 -14.37
CA PHE A 4 -1.51 -10.43 -13.90
C PHE A 4 -1.68 -10.35 -12.41
N LYS A 5 -0.57 -10.22 -11.73
CA LYS A 5 -0.59 -9.93 -10.30
C LYS A 5 -0.37 -8.44 -10.10
N GLU A 6 -1.04 -7.65 -10.92
CA GLU A 6 -0.95 -6.21 -10.77
C GLU A 6 -1.61 -5.77 -9.48
N PRO A 7 -1.06 -4.75 -8.86
CA PRO A 7 -1.66 -4.28 -7.61
C PRO A 7 -3.00 -3.62 -7.88
N ILE A 8 -3.94 -3.90 -7.00
CA ILE A 8 -5.25 -3.25 -7.03
C ILE A 8 -5.31 -2.40 -5.79
N ILE A 9 -5.59 -1.11 -5.96
CA ILE A 9 -5.61 -0.16 -4.88
C ILE A 9 -7.00 0.40 -4.74
N GLN A 10 -7.54 0.31 -3.53
CA GLN A 10 -8.84 0.87 -3.21
C GLN A 10 -8.66 1.89 -2.10
N LEU A 11 -9.21 3.07 -2.30
CA LEU A 11 -9.13 4.14 -1.32
C LEU A 11 -10.51 4.41 -0.76
N TYR A 12 -10.59 4.56 0.54
CA TYR A 12 -11.81 4.91 1.25
C TYR A 12 -11.56 6.26 1.91
N GLY A 13 -11.85 7.32 1.15
CA GLY A 13 -11.51 8.66 1.59
C GLY A 13 -10.03 8.80 1.77
N ARG A 14 -9.60 9.46 2.83
CA ARG A 14 -8.20 9.64 3.15
C ARG A 14 -7.78 8.81 4.36
N ARG A 15 -8.63 7.91 4.80
CA ARG A 15 -8.42 7.22 6.06
C ARG A 15 -8.08 5.76 5.93
N SER A 16 -8.36 5.17 4.78
CA SER A 16 -8.14 3.75 4.62
C SER A 16 -7.76 3.44 3.20
N MET A 17 -6.86 2.47 3.06
CA MET A 17 -6.35 2.06 1.77
C MET A 17 -6.15 0.56 1.79
N TYR A 18 -6.67 -0.12 0.77
CA TYR A 18 -6.54 -1.54 0.65
C TYR A 18 -5.77 -1.85 -0.63
N ILE A 19 -4.69 -2.63 -0.50
CA ILE A 19 -3.84 -2.97 -1.63
C ILE A 19 -3.83 -4.48 -1.78
N GLU A 20 -4.23 -4.96 -2.96
CA GLU A 20 -4.16 -6.37 -3.30
C GLU A 20 -2.96 -6.62 -4.19
N ASN A 21 -2.42 -7.81 -4.07
CA ASN A 21 -1.30 -8.28 -4.89
C ASN A 21 -0.01 -7.50 -4.65
N TYR A 22 0.25 -7.15 -3.40
CA TYR A 22 1.56 -6.60 -3.08
C TYR A 22 2.55 -7.75 -2.93
N LYS A 23 3.83 -7.45 -3.02
CA LYS A 23 4.85 -8.48 -2.90
C LYS A 23 5.59 -8.41 -1.59
N LYS A 24 5.89 -7.21 -1.10
CA LYS A 24 6.79 -7.08 0.00
C LYS A 24 6.64 -5.72 0.65
N LEU A 25 6.67 -5.71 1.96
CA LEU A 25 6.71 -4.46 2.71
C LEU A 25 8.16 -4.03 2.84
N LEU A 26 8.47 -2.85 2.35
CA LEU A 26 9.85 -2.35 2.34
C LEU A 26 10.15 -1.45 3.51
N CYS A 27 9.16 -0.67 3.93
CA CYS A 27 9.36 0.33 4.97
C CYS A 27 8.03 0.60 5.65
N TYR A 28 8.07 0.75 6.96
CA TYR A 28 6.87 1.00 7.72
C TYR A 28 7.17 1.93 8.89
N SER A 29 6.52 3.07 8.89
CA SER A 29 6.55 3.99 10.01
C SER A 29 5.19 4.67 10.08
N LYS A 30 5.01 5.52 11.10
CA LYS A 30 3.75 6.24 11.22
C LYS A 30 3.57 7.30 10.13
N GLN A 31 4.65 7.69 9.47
CA GLN A 31 4.58 8.72 8.45
C GLN A 31 4.79 8.19 7.04
N GLN A 32 5.32 6.99 6.89
CA GLN A 32 5.63 6.50 5.56
C GLN A 32 5.58 4.97 5.51
N ILE A 33 4.94 4.46 4.48
CA ILE A 33 4.90 3.04 4.20
C ILE A 33 5.29 2.86 2.74
N ARG A 34 6.24 1.96 2.47
CA ARG A 34 6.67 1.64 1.12
C ARG A 34 6.45 0.18 0.86
N ILE A 35 5.84 -0.11 -0.28
CA ILE A 35 5.40 -1.45 -0.62
C ILE A 35 5.89 -1.78 -2.03
N GLN A 36 6.53 -2.93 -2.16
CA GLN A 36 6.94 -3.44 -3.46
C GLN A 36 5.78 -4.18 -4.09
N THR A 37 5.52 -3.87 -5.36
CA THR A 37 4.54 -4.60 -6.17
C THR A 37 5.22 -5.09 -7.42
N LYS A 38 4.48 -5.83 -8.23
CA LYS A 38 4.99 -6.28 -9.52
C LYS A 38 5.30 -5.11 -10.45
N CYS A 39 4.58 -4.00 -10.27
CA CYS A 39 4.70 -2.85 -11.16
C CYS A 39 5.54 -1.73 -10.58
N GLY A 40 6.30 -1.99 -9.53
CA GLY A 40 7.14 -0.98 -8.91
C GLY A 40 6.78 -0.76 -7.47
N ILE A 41 7.23 0.35 -6.92
CA ILE A 41 7.06 0.66 -5.51
C ILE A 41 5.94 1.66 -5.33
N ILE A 42 5.09 1.42 -4.34
CA ILE A 42 4.07 2.38 -3.92
C ILE A 42 4.52 2.95 -2.58
N GLU A 43 4.58 4.27 -2.51
CA GLU A 43 4.95 4.95 -1.29
C GLU A 43 3.74 5.73 -0.77
N ILE A 44 3.36 5.46 0.45
CA ILE A 44 2.24 6.13 1.10
C ILE A 44 2.81 7.01 2.20
N ASN A 45 2.48 8.29 2.16
CA ASN A 45 2.92 9.26 3.15
C ASN A 45 1.72 9.85 3.86
N GLY A 46 1.85 10.07 5.15
CA GLY A 46 0.75 10.62 5.93
C GLY A 46 1.11 10.74 7.39
N LEU A 47 0.08 10.66 8.24
CA LEU A 47 0.22 10.78 9.68
C LEU A 47 -0.51 9.63 10.35
N ASN A 48 0.11 9.11 11.40
CA ASN A 48 -0.49 8.02 12.19
C ASN A 48 -0.88 6.84 11.34
N LEU A 49 -0.04 6.51 10.36
CA LEU A 49 -0.29 5.37 9.50
C LEU A 49 -0.15 4.08 10.29
N LEU A 50 -1.04 3.15 10.02
CA LEU A 50 -1.08 1.88 10.72
C LEU A 50 -1.45 0.79 9.73
N ILE A 51 -0.72 -0.31 9.75
CA ILE A 51 -1.12 -1.49 9.01
C ILE A 51 -2.14 -2.20 9.86
N HIS A 52 -3.41 -2.13 9.45
CA HIS A 52 -4.51 -2.71 10.20
C HIS A 52 -4.62 -4.20 9.97
N PHE A 53 -4.30 -4.63 8.76
CA PHE A 53 -4.42 -6.02 8.37
C PHE A 53 -3.44 -6.30 7.24
N TYR A 54 -2.85 -7.48 7.26
CA TYR A 54 -2.08 -7.91 6.11
C TYR A 54 -2.12 -9.43 6.01
N SER A 55 -2.00 -9.90 4.79
CA SER A 55 -1.87 -11.31 4.50
C SER A 55 -0.72 -11.47 3.50
N LYS A 56 -0.60 -12.65 2.92
CA LYS A 56 0.47 -12.89 1.97
C LYS A 56 0.39 -11.96 0.75
N GLU A 57 -0.83 -11.60 0.34
CA GLU A 57 -1.01 -10.83 -0.88
C GLU A 57 -1.75 -9.51 -0.68
N ASP A 58 -2.33 -9.28 0.46
CA ASP A 58 -3.19 -8.13 0.69
C ASP A 58 -2.75 -7.37 1.92
N ILE A 59 -2.95 -6.05 1.89
CA ILE A 59 -2.57 -5.21 3.01
C ILE A 59 -3.56 -4.06 3.11
N GLU A 60 -3.98 -3.77 4.34
CA GLU A 60 -4.87 -2.65 4.61
C GLU A 60 -4.16 -1.65 5.50
N ILE A 61 -4.16 -0.39 5.08
CA ILE A 61 -3.51 0.70 5.77
C ILE A 61 -4.57 1.68 6.23
N GLN A 62 -4.47 2.12 7.47
CA GLN A 62 -5.35 3.13 8.04
C GLN A 62 -4.52 4.29 8.55
N GLY A 63 -5.16 5.43 8.71
CA GLY A 63 -4.52 6.64 9.20
C GLY A 63 -4.91 7.81 8.32
N CYS A 64 -4.12 8.89 8.43
CA CYS A 64 -4.36 10.07 7.61
C CYS A 64 -3.43 9.98 6.40
N ILE A 65 -3.98 9.55 5.27
CA ILE A 65 -3.21 9.38 4.04
C ILE A 65 -3.13 10.72 3.32
N ARG A 66 -1.93 11.18 3.04
CA ARG A 66 -1.73 12.48 2.40
C ARG A 66 -1.30 12.36 0.95
N THR A 67 -0.33 11.51 0.68
CA THR A 67 0.14 11.35 -0.71
C THR A 67 0.40 9.89 -0.98
N ILE A 68 0.23 9.53 -2.24
CA ILE A 68 0.55 8.20 -2.74
C ILE A 68 1.42 8.42 -3.96
N CYS A 69 2.63 7.85 -3.95
CA CYS A 69 3.59 8.02 -5.03
C CYS A 69 3.97 6.66 -5.60
N TYR A 70 4.21 6.64 -6.89
CA TYR A 70 4.60 5.42 -7.57
C TYR A 70 6.02 5.57 -8.09
N PHE A 71 6.84 4.55 -7.86
CA PHE A 71 8.22 4.50 -8.35
C PHE A 71 8.43 3.20 -9.10
N ASP A 72 9.03 3.32 -10.24
CA ASP A 72 9.35 2.13 -11.06
C ASP A 72 10.57 1.38 -10.56
#